data_c8b39f4e092cf5d8d5ce8724887c62d5
#
_entry.id   c8b39f4e092cf5d8d5ce8724887c62d5
#
_cell.length_a   1.000
_cell.length_b   1.000
_cell.length_c   1.000
_cell.angle_alpha   90.00
_cell.angle_beta   90.00
_cell.angle_gamma   90.00
#
_symmetry.space_group_name_H-M   'P 1'
#
loop_
_entity.id
_entity.type
_entity.pdbx_description
1 polymer ?
#
loop_
_entity_poly.entity_id
_entity_poly.type
_entity_poly.pdbx_seq_one_letter_code
_entity_poly.pdbx_strand_id
1 'polypeptide(L)'
;TDVAATAAPGLSPSTIWIVGAHGGSAVSVTTPGNPRGGHGAPTWSPDGSTIAFIRDSLNGGGVYGIATDGSGGERVLARISRPIQEVVWSPNGEWLVVRTDNGTAGAGDLVALRTSDPATEVPLAASKFTEMHPAISPDGRWLAYISDETGANEVYVRPFPSPTGGRWQVSNGGGTSPAWSPDGRELFFIDNANRMVAAELRTATGLEVVGLRPLFEVRGFALDVFHQSFAVAAD
;
A
#
# COMPACT_ATOMS: atom_id res chain seq x y z
N THR A 1 -9.81 -15.37 7.47
CA THR A 1 -9.41 -14.27 6.57
C THR A 1 -8.56 -14.84 5.45
N ASP A 2 -8.95 -14.63 4.20
CA ASP A 2 -8.21 -15.13 3.06
C ASP A 2 -7.07 -14.16 2.70
N VAL A 3 -6.04 -14.67 2.04
CA VAL A 3 -4.89 -13.89 1.58
C VAL A 3 -4.90 -13.86 0.06
N ALA A 4 -4.84 -12.66 -0.52
CA ALA A 4 -4.58 -12.49 -1.94
C ALA A 4 -3.07 -12.35 -2.16
N ALA A 5 -2.53 -13.08 -3.11
CA ALA A 5 -1.12 -13.07 -3.43
C ALA A 5 -0.91 -13.05 -4.95
N THR A 6 0.23 -12.49 -5.36
CA THR A 6 0.71 -12.60 -6.74
C THR A 6 1.65 -13.80 -6.83
N ALA A 7 1.41 -14.67 -7.79
CA ALA A 7 2.37 -15.73 -8.12
C ALA A 7 2.92 -15.49 -9.52
N ALA A 8 4.22 -15.33 -9.64
CA ALA A 8 4.94 -15.27 -10.90
C ALA A 8 6.02 -16.35 -10.93
N PRO A 9 5.72 -17.56 -11.39
CA PRO A 9 6.76 -18.53 -11.66
C PRO A 9 7.47 -18.18 -12.97
N GLY A 10 8.65 -17.57 -12.86
CA GLY A 10 9.48 -17.23 -14.01
C GLY A 10 9.00 -16.01 -14.81
N LEU A 11 9.29 -15.96 -16.10
CA LEU A 11 8.97 -14.84 -17.02
C LEU A 11 7.50 -14.87 -17.52
N SER A 12 6.61 -15.59 -16.88
CA SER A 12 5.19 -15.66 -17.24
C SER A 12 4.41 -14.47 -16.67
N PRO A 13 3.33 -14.02 -17.34
CA PRO A 13 2.47 -12.99 -16.77
C PRO A 13 1.94 -13.44 -15.41
N SER A 14 2.10 -12.57 -14.40
CA SER A 14 1.64 -12.85 -13.04
C SER A 14 0.11 -12.92 -12.98
N THR A 15 -0.41 -13.76 -12.10
CA THR A 15 -1.84 -13.92 -11.82
C THR A 15 -2.11 -13.67 -10.35
N ILE A 16 -3.34 -13.26 -10.02
CA ILE A 16 -3.78 -13.11 -8.63
C ILE A 16 -4.40 -14.42 -8.16
N TRP A 17 -3.98 -14.86 -7.00
CA TRP A 17 -4.46 -16.06 -6.33
C TRP A 17 -5.05 -15.71 -4.98
N ILE A 18 -6.09 -16.41 -4.58
CA ILE A 18 -6.64 -16.39 -3.23
C ILE A 18 -6.29 -17.72 -2.55
N VAL A 19 -5.84 -17.63 -1.30
CA VAL A 19 -5.60 -18.77 -0.44
C VAL A 19 -6.22 -18.52 0.93
N GLY A 20 -6.83 -19.52 1.54
CA GLY A 20 -7.37 -19.41 2.89
C GLY A 20 -6.26 -19.17 3.91
N ALA A 21 -6.48 -18.29 4.91
CA ALA A 21 -5.49 -17.96 5.95
C ALA A 21 -5.03 -19.19 6.78
N HIS A 22 -5.85 -20.23 6.82
CA HIS A 22 -5.52 -21.50 7.49
C HIS A 22 -4.99 -22.57 6.54
N GLY A 23 -4.60 -22.19 5.34
CA GLY A 23 -4.17 -23.09 4.28
C GLY A 23 -5.33 -23.57 3.42
N GLY A 24 -5.02 -24.43 2.46
CA GLY A 24 -5.96 -24.94 1.47
C GLY A 24 -5.44 -24.76 0.06
N SER A 25 -6.27 -25.10 -0.92
CA SER A 25 -5.90 -24.94 -2.32
C SER A 25 -5.97 -23.45 -2.72
N ALA A 26 -4.89 -22.95 -3.31
CA ALA A 26 -4.90 -21.62 -3.92
C ALA A 26 -5.83 -21.63 -5.16
N VAL A 27 -6.66 -20.61 -5.29
CA VAL A 27 -7.57 -20.42 -6.43
C VAL A 27 -7.14 -19.18 -7.20
N SER A 28 -6.86 -19.34 -8.51
CA SER A 28 -6.60 -18.19 -9.38
C SER A 28 -7.90 -17.46 -9.67
N VAL A 29 -7.92 -16.16 -9.39
CA VAL A 29 -9.08 -15.30 -9.69
C VAL A 29 -8.91 -14.48 -10.94
N THR A 30 -7.67 -14.37 -11.46
CA THR A 30 -7.41 -13.75 -12.75
C THR A 30 -6.88 -14.76 -13.74
N THR A 31 -7.17 -14.57 -15.02
CA THR A 31 -6.53 -15.34 -16.10
C THR A 31 -5.17 -14.76 -16.42
N PRO A 32 -4.18 -15.56 -16.85
CA PRO A 32 -2.90 -15.04 -17.31
C PRO A 32 -3.11 -13.95 -18.35
N GLY A 33 -2.61 -12.76 -18.06
CA GLY A 33 -2.76 -11.60 -18.93
C GLY A 33 -1.92 -11.71 -20.21
N ASN A 34 -1.95 -10.66 -21.01
CA ASN A 34 -1.07 -10.49 -22.18
C ASN A 34 0.38 -10.67 -21.75
N PRO A 35 1.27 -11.31 -22.54
CA PRO A 35 2.69 -11.49 -22.25
C PRO A 35 3.47 -10.22 -21.90
N ARG A 36 2.90 -9.05 -22.12
CA ARG A 36 3.50 -7.73 -21.85
C ARG A 36 2.99 -7.01 -20.60
N GLY A 37 2.05 -7.60 -19.85
CA GLY A 37 1.49 -6.99 -18.64
C GLY A 37 1.00 -8.05 -17.67
N GLY A 38 1.59 -8.09 -16.47
CA GLY A 38 1.18 -8.95 -15.37
C GLY A 38 0.16 -8.26 -14.46
N HIS A 39 -0.45 -9.04 -13.58
CA HIS A 39 -1.26 -8.56 -12.47
C HIS A 39 -0.37 -8.44 -11.25
N GLY A 40 -0.41 -7.31 -10.56
CA GLY A 40 0.45 -7.06 -9.39
C GLY A 40 -0.23 -6.28 -8.27
N ALA A 41 0.41 -6.24 -7.11
CA ALA A 41 -0.01 -5.49 -5.94
C ALA A 41 -1.50 -5.69 -5.57
N PRO A 42 -1.97 -6.93 -5.31
CA PRO A 42 -3.36 -7.15 -4.94
C PRO A 42 -3.68 -6.57 -3.56
N THR A 43 -4.84 -5.96 -3.44
CA THR A 43 -5.36 -5.42 -2.17
C THR A 43 -6.86 -5.67 -2.07
N TRP A 44 -7.33 -6.05 -0.88
CA TRP A 44 -8.74 -6.30 -0.62
C TRP A 44 -9.50 -4.99 -0.41
N SER A 45 -10.72 -4.90 -0.97
CA SER A 45 -11.67 -3.88 -0.56
C SER A 45 -12.05 -4.06 0.91
N PRO A 46 -12.41 -2.98 1.63
CA PRO A 46 -12.72 -3.07 3.07
C PRO A 46 -13.88 -4.01 3.41
N ASP A 47 -14.82 -4.18 2.48
CA ASP A 47 -15.96 -5.10 2.60
C ASP A 47 -15.62 -6.55 2.21
N GLY A 48 -14.39 -6.80 1.74
CA GLY A 48 -13.92 -8.11 1.31
C GLY A 48 -14.53 -8.62 0.00
N SER A 49 -15.33 -7.83 -0.71
CA SER A 49 -16.04 -8.26 -1.92
C SER A 49 -15.24 -8.18 -3.21
N THR A 50 -14.20 -7.35 -3.21
CA THR A 50 -13.39 -7.04 -4.39
C THR A 50 -11.90 -7.11 -4.07
N ILE A 51 -11.10 -7.65 -4.98
CA ILE A 51 -9.65 -7.50 -4.97
C ILE A 51 -9.31 -6.46 -6.04
N ALA A 52 -8.69 -5.35 -5.63
CA ALA A 52 -8.07 -4.43 -6.54
C ALA A 52 -6.63 -4.87 -6.83
N PHE A 53 -6.17 -4.62 -8.04
CA PHE A 53 -4.83 -4.96 -8.49
C PHE A 53 -4.38 -4.04 -9.63
N ILE A 54 -3.08 -3.99 -9.86
CA ILE A 54 -2.49 -3.23 -10.95
C ILE A 54 -2.37 -4.12 -12.18
N ARG A 55 -2.72 -3.58 -13.34
CA ARG A 55 -2.53 -4.22 -14.63
C ARG A 55 -1.90 -3.25 -15.63
N ASP A 56 -1.00 -3.76 -16.47
CA ASP A 56 -0.33 -3.03 -17.56
C ASP A 56 0.43 -1.76 -17.11
N SER A 57 1.23 -1.88 -16.07
CA SER A 57 1.94 -0.75 -15.45
C SER A 57 2.94 -0.01 -16.37
N LEU A 58 3.39 -0.61 -17.47
CA LEU A 58 4.46 -0.05 -18.32
C LEU A 58 4.00 1.01 -19.34
N ASN A 59 2.69 1.12 -19.64
CA ASN A 59 2.16 1.99 -20.70
C ASN A 59 1.02 2.90 -20.24
N GLY A 60 1.02 3.30 -18.98
CA GLY A 60 -0.12 3.97 -18.38
C GLY A 60 -0.99 2.93 -17.68
N GLY A 61 -0.82 2.86 -16.36
CA GLY A 61 -1.40 1.79 -15.57
C GLY A 61 -2.88 1.98 -15.31
N GLY A 62 -3.56 0.87 -15.06
CA GLY A 62 -4.92 0.84 -14.52
C GLY A 62 -4.94 0.10 -13.20
N VAL A 63 -5.80 0.55 -12.30
CA VAL A 63 -6.27 -0.24 -11.19
C VAL A 63 -7.52 -0.97 -11.64
N TYR A 64 -7.49 -2.28 -11.54
CA TYR A 64 -8.59 -3.18 -11.89
C TYR A 64 -9.14 -3.83 -10.63
N GLY A 65 -10.38 -4.25 -10.68
CA GLY A 65 -11.02 -5.02 -9.61
C GLY A 65 -11.65 -6.28 -10.14
N ILE A 66 -11.63 -7.31 -9.33
CA ILE A 66 -12.35 -8.56 -9.57
C ILE A 66 -13.11 -8.96 -8.31
N ALA A 67 -14.30 -9.52 -8.45
CA ALA A 67 -15.05 -10.05 -7.32
C ALA A 67 -14.29 -11.23 -6.68
N THR A 68 -14.31 -11.32 -5.35
CA THR A 68 -13.58 -12.34 -4.60
C THR A 68 -14.08 -13.76 -4.83
N ASP A 69 -15.32 -13.90 -5.28
CA ASP A 69 -15.90 -15.19 -5.74
C ASP A 69 -15.53 -15.54 -7.17
N GLY A 70 -14.72 -14.70 -7.86
CA GLY A 70 -14.33 -14.88 -9.25
C GLY A 70 -15.43 -14.57 -10.28
N SER A 71 -16.57 -14.05 -9.85
CA SER A 71 -17.67 -13.71 -10.76
C SER A 71 -17.44 -12.40 -11.51
N GLY A 72 -18.10 -12.22 -12.64
CA GLY A 72 -18.23 -10.95 -13.35
C GLY A 72 -17.00 -10.46 -14.13
N GLY A 73 -15.86 -11.13 -14.03
CA GLY A 73 -14.62 -10.73 -14.70
C GLY A 73 -13.97 -9.44 -14.18
N GLU A 74 -12.88 -9.05 -14.79
CA GLU A 74 -12.12 -7.86 -14.40
C GLU A 74 -12.83 -6.57 -14.83
N ARG A 75 -12.92 -5.60 -13.93
CA ARG A 75 -13.45 -4.25 -14.22
C ARG A 75 -12.41 -3.18 -13.94
N VAL A 76 -12.42 -2.10 -14.69
CA VAL A 76 -11.57 -0.94 -14.42
C VAL A 76 -12.10 -0.20 -13.20
N LEU A 77 -11.27 0.01 -12.19
CA LEU A 77 -11.56 0.86 -11.04
C LEU A 77 -11.03 2.28 -11.24
N ALA A 78 -9.82 2.41 -11.80
CA ALA A 78 -9.24 3.71 -12.13
C ALA A 78 -8.23 3.58 -13.29
N ARG A 79 -8.06 4.67 -14.05
CA ARG A 79 -7.01 4.81 -15.07
C ARG A 79 -6.26 6.10 -14.84
N ILE A 80 -4.94 6.03 -14.87
CA ILE A 80 -4.05 7.19 -14.88
C ILE A 80 -3.02 7.03 -15.99
N SER A 81 -2.49 8.14 -16.49
CA SER A 81 -1.53 8.14 -17.60
C SER A 81 -0.11 7.75 -17.21
N ARG A 82 0.14 7.57 -15.90
CA ARG A 82 1.45 7.22 -15.35
C ARG A 82 1.47 5.75 -14.93
N PRO A 83 2.63 5.07 -14.98
CA PRO A 83 2.77 3.74 -14.39
C PRO A 83 2.39 3.72 -12.91
N ILE A 84 1.68 2.68 -12.50
CA ILE A 84 1.31 2.45 -11.09
C ILE A 84 2.18 1.30 -10.56
N GLN A 85 2.68 1.44 -9.33
CA GLN A 85 3.55 0.44 -8.69
C GLN A 85 2.92 -0.17 -7.43
N GLU A 86 2.11 0.62 -6.70
CA GLU A 86 1.41 0.17 -5.50
C GLU A 86 -0.03 0.67 -5.53
N VAL A 87 -0.94 -0.07 -4.89
CA VAL A 87 -2.32 0.34 -4.67
C VAL A 87 -2.81 -0.16 -3.31
N VAL A 88 -3.48 0.71 -2.56
CA VAL A 88 -4.16 0.37 -1.30
C VAL A 88 -5.54 1.02 -1.25
N TRP A 89 -6.51 0.34 -0.62
CA TRP A 89 -7.84 0.88 -0.34
C TRP A 89 -7.84 1.74 0.92
N SER A 90 -8.65 2.81 0.91
CA SER A 90 -9.05 3.45 2.17
C SER A 90 -10.05 2.56 2.93
N PRO A 91 -10.05 2.59 4.28
CA PRO A 91 -10.93 1.73 5.09
C PRO A 91 -12.42 1.91 4.82
N ASN A 92 -12.85 3.08 4.34
CA ASN A 92 -14.23 3.36 3.96
C ASN A 92 -14.56 3.00 2.50
N GLY A 93 -13.57 2.53 1.72
CA GLY A 93 -13.73 2.18 0.31
C GLY A 93 -13.88 3.36 -0.67
N GLU A 94 -13.83 4.60 -0.18
CA GLU A 94 -14.02 5.79 -1.03
C GLU A 94 -12.81 6.14 -1.89
N TRP A 95 -11.62 5.68 -1.50
CA TRP A 95 -10.37 6.05 -2.13
C TRP A 95 -9.48 4.84 -2.40
N LEU A 96 -8.76 4.93 -3.51
CA LEU A 96 -7.58 4.11 -3.80
C LEU A 96 -6.37 5.02 -3.72
N VAL A 97 -5.41 4.70 -2.87
CA VAL A 97 -4.11 5.38 -2.86
C VAL A 97 -3.16 4.56 -3.73
N VAL A 98 -2.57 5.22 -4.71
CA VAL A 98 -1.63 4.61 -5.65
C VAL A 98 -0.27 5.30 -5.56
N ARG A 99 0.79 4.50 -5.72
CA ARG A 99 2.12 5.01 -6.03
C ARG A 99 2.29 5.05 -7.53
N THR A 100 2.65 6.22 -8.05
CA THR A 100 2.89 6.43 -9.47
C THR A 100 4.35 6.76 -9.73
N ASP A 101 4.85 6.39 -10.91
CA ASP A 101 6.12 6.91 -11.40
C ASP A 101 5.96 8.41 -11.77
N ASN A 102 6.88 9.25 -11.33
CA ASN A 102 6.87 10.69 -11.64
C ASN A 102 7.79 11.06 -12.81
N GLY A 103 8.33 10.07 -13.53
CA GLY A 103 9.23 10.25 -14.67
C GLY A 103 10.71 10.44 -14.30
N THR A 104 11.03 10.49 -13.00
CA THR A 104 12.42 10.42 -12.52
C THR A 104 12.73 8.99 -12.13
N ALA A 105 13.81 8.41 -12.63
CA ALA A 105 14.16 7.02 -12.38
C ALA A 105 14.22 6.74 -10.87
N GLY A 106 13.34 5.87 -10.41
CA GLY A 106 13.22 5.46 -9.01
C GLY A 106 12.38 6.37 -8.11
N ALA A 107 11.98 7.56 -8.56
CA ALA A 107 11.09 8.42 -7.79
C ALA A 107 9.62 8.06 -8.01
N GLY A 108 8.81 8.19 -6.98
CA GLY A 108 7.39 7.87 -7.03
C GLY A 108 6.58 8.85 -6.20
N ASP A 109 5.38 9.17 -6.67
CA ASP A 109 4.43 10.04 -5.99
C ASP A 109 3.25 9.23 -5.45
N LEU A 110 2.69 9.64 -4.34
CA LEU A 110 1.45 9.08 -3.79
C LEU A 110 0.26 9.96 -4.15
N VAL A 111 -0.74 9.36 -4.78
CA VAL A 111 -1.97 10.03 -5.24
C VAL A 111 -3.19 9.26 -4.75
N ALA A 112 -4.22 9.97 -4.29
CA ALA A 112 -5.53 9.37 -4.02
C ALA A 112 -6.44 9.53 -5.24
N LEU A 113 -7.10 8.44 -5.61
CA LEU A 113 -8.11 8.36 -6.67
C LEU A 113 -9.45 8.07 -6.01
N ARG A 114 -10.46 8.87 -6.32
CA ARG A 114 -11.79 8.66 -5.75
C ARG A 114 -12.52 7.53 -6.48
N THR A 115 -13.00 6.53 -5.75
CA THR A 115 -13.63 5.33 -6.35
C THR A 115 -14.94 5.66 -7.09
N SER A 116 -15.69 6.68 -6.65
CA SER A 116 -16.92 7.16 -7.31
C SER A 116 -16.66 8.08 -8.51
N ASP A 117 -15.47 8.69 -8.59
CA ASP A 117 -15.01 9.56 -9.67
C ASP A 117 -13.50 9.39 -9.86
N PRO A 118 -13.06 8.35 -10.56
CA PRO A 118 -11.64 8.04 -10.74
C PRO A 118 -10.85 9.09 -11.54
N ALA A 119 -11.51 10.07 -12.14
CA ALA A 119 -10.86 11.22 -12.78
C ALA A 119 -10.37 12.25 -11.75
N THR A 120 -10.91 12.21 -10.52
CA THR A 120 -10.48 13.06 -9.42
C THR A 120 -9.21 12.50 -8.79
N GLU A 121 -8.09 13.14 -9.05
CA GLU A 121 -6.78 12.86 -8.44
C GLU A 121 -6.46 13.88 -7.36
N VAL A 122 -6.09 13.41 -6.17
CA VAL A 122 -5.61 14.24 -5.07
C VAL A 122 -4.15 13.88 -4.80
N PRO A 123 -3.17 14.77 -5.10
CA PRO A 123 -1.79 14.54 -4.73
C PRO A 123 -1.65 14.49 -3.21
N LEU A 124 -1.15 13.37 -2.69
CA LEU A 124 -0.94 13.16 -1.26
C LEU A 124 0.49 13.51 -0.85
N ALA A 125 1.46 12.88 -1.48
CA ALA A 125 2.88 13.17 -1.34
C ALA A 125 3.47 13.12 -2.75
N ALA A 126 3.86 14.28 -3.25
CA ALA A 126 4.40 14.47 -4.58
C ALA A 126 5.53 15.49 -4.49
N SER A 127 6.74 15.02 -4.46
CA SER A 127 7.93 15.83 -4.31
C SER A 127 9.02 15.39 -5.30
N LYS A 128 10.22 15.91 -5.19
CA LYS A 128 11.36 15.43 -5.96
C LYS A 128 11.99 14.14 -5.40
N PHE A 129 11.48 13.68 -4.28
CA PHE A 129 11.96 12.50 -3.58
C PHE A 129 11.09 11.28 -3.91
N THR A 130 11.44 10.13 -3.37
CA THR A 130 10.68 8.90 -3.56
C THR A 130 9.69 8.73 -2.42
N GLU A 131 8.39 8.73 -2.73
CA GLU A 131 7.34 8.39 -1.78
C GLU A 131 6.80 6.99 -2.09
N MET A 132 6.71 6.12 -1.08
CA MET A 132 6.31 4.72 -1.25
C MET A 132 5.68 4.12 0.00
N HIS A 133 5.18 2.88 -0.11
CA HIS A 133 4.58 2.08 0.96
C HIS A 133 3.46 2.82 1.70
N PRO A 134 2.41 3.27 0.99
CA PRO A 134 1.29 3.94 1.63
C PRO A 134 0.52 2.99 2.55
N ALA A 135 0.18 3.46 3.75
CA ALA A 135 -0.67 2.76 4.70
C ALA A 135 -1.66 3.75 5.31
N ILE A 136 -2.97 3.48 5.18
CA ILE A 136 -4.02 4.35 5.69
C ILE A 136 -4.43 3.88 7.08
N SER A 137 -4.58 4.83 8.04
CA SER A 137 -5.04 4.50 9.38
C SER A 137 -6.44 3.89 9.36
N PRO A 138 -6.81 3.01 10.32
CA PRO A 138 -8.11 2.35 10.35
C PRO A 138 -9.30 3.31 10.37
N ASP A 139 -9.14 4.50 10.95
CA ASP A 139 -10.16 5.56 10.97
C ASP A 139 -10.23 6.39 9.67
N GLY A 140 -9.33 6.11 8.70
CA GLY A 140 -9.29 6.78 7.41
C GLY A 140 -8.83 8.24 7.44
N ARG A 141 -8.20 8.71 8.53
CA ARG A 141 -7.81 10.12 8.68
C ARG A 141 -6.34 10.40 8.44
N TRP A 142 -5.50 9.37 8.43
CA TRP A 142 -4.06 9.50 8.34
C TRP A 142 -3.47 8.57 7.27
N LEU A 143 -2.48 9.08 6.56
CA LEU A 143 -1.64 8.32 5.63
C LEU A 143 -0.23 8.23 6.22
N ALA A 144 0.23 7.02 6.49
CA ALA A 144 1.65 6.72 6.71
C ALA A 144 2.31 6.36 5.37
N TYR A 145 3.55 6.73 5.18
CA TYR A 145 4.34 6.45 3.98
C TYR A 145 5.82 6.61 4.25
N ILE A 146 6.64 6.19 3.31
CA ILE A 146 8.09 6.38 3.34
C ILE A 146 8.47 7.52 2.40
N SER A 147 9.46 8.33 2.80
CA SER A 147 10.16 9.25 1.90
C SER A 147 11.68 9.22 2.16
N ASP A 148 12.47 9.36 1.10
CA ASP A 148 13.93 9.42 1.16
C ASP A 148 14.48 10.86 1.23
N GLU A 149 13.66 11.83 1.57
CA GLU A 149 14.00 13.25 1.56
C GLU A 149 15.16 13.65 2.51
N THR A 150 15.41 12.85 3.55
CA THR A 150 16.54 13.04 4.47
C THR A 150 17.84 12.39 3.99
N GLY A 151 17.82 11.73 2.84
CA GLY A 151 18.91 10.91 2.31
C GLY A 151 18.86 9.45 2.77
N ALA A 152 17.86 9.08 3.56
CA ALA A 152 17.51 7.72 3.95
C ALA A 152 16.00 7.56 3.97
N ASN A 153 15.51 6.34 3.83
CA ASN A 153 14.08 6.06 3.95
C ASN A 153 13.63 6.31 5.38
N GLU A 154 12.69 7.23 5.56
CA GLU A 154 12.06 7.55 6.84
C GLU A 154 10.55 7.43 6.74
N VAL A 155 9.90 7.06 7.84
CA VAL A 155 8.44 6.96 7.92
C VAL A 155 7.86 8.32 8.28
N TYR A 156 6.89 8.75 7.48
CA TYR A 156 6.12 9.97 7.68
C TYR A 156 4.64 9.66 7.84
N VAL A 157 3.92 10.55 8.52
CA VAL A 157 2.46 10.54 8.59
C VAL A 157 1.92 11.91 8.23
N ARG A 158 0.79 11.95 7.54
CA ARG A 158 0.08 13.17 7.17
C ARG A 158 -1.43 12.97 7.17
N PRO A 159 -2.24 14.05 7.19
CA PRO A 159 -3.68 13.94 7.06
C PRO A 159 -4.10 13.33 5.72
N PHE A 160 -5.21 12.60 5.73
CA PHE A 160 -5.81 11.93 4.57
C PHE A 160 -7.35 12.14 4.58
N PRO A 161 -8.01 12.28 3.44
CA PRO A 161 -7.48 12.35 2.06
C PRO A 161 -6.94 13.75 1.69
N SER A 162 -7.18 14.74 2.53
CA SER A 162 -6.67 16.09 2.31
C SER A 162 -5.32 16.25 2.99
N PRO A 163 -4.23 16.46 2.23
CA PRO A 163 -2.88 16.54 2.78
C PRO A 163 -2.56 17.90 3.43
N THR A 164 -3.57 18.70 3.71
CA THR A 164 -3.42 20.00 4.41
C THR A 164 -3.27 19.77 5.91
N GLY A 165 -2.45 20.56 6.58
CA GLY A 165 -2.25 20.46 8.03
C GLY A 165 -0.90 19.91 8.45
N GLY A 166 0.03 19.70 7.51
CA GLY A 166 1.40 19.32 7.80
C GLY A 166 1.70 17.84 7.58
N ARG A 167 2.88 17.46 8.01
CA ARG A 167 3.36 16.08 8.05
C ARG A 167 4.30 15.93 9.23
N TRP A 168 4.41 14.71 9.73
CA TRP A 168 5.24 14.36 10.87
C TRP A 168 6.16 13.22 10.49
N GLN A 169 7.44 13.38 10.76
CA GLN A 169 8.41 12.30 10.70
C GLN A 169 8.23 11.43 11.95
N VAL A 170 8.05 10.14 11.76
CA VAL A 170 7.83 9.16 12.83
C VAL A 170 9.11 8.41 13.16
N SER A 171 9.83 7.94 12.14
CA SER A 171 11.12 7.28 12.35
C SER A 171 12.27 8.27 12.39
N ASN A 172 13.38 7.87 13.01
CA ASN A 172 14.63 8.64 13.06
C ASN A 172 15.80 7.66 12.96
N GLY A 173 16.56 7.78 11.88
CA GLY A 173 17.66 6.86 11.59
C GLY A 173 17.22 5.65 10.75
N GLY A 174 16.16 5.84 9.98
CA GLY A 174 15.62 4.90 9.01
C GLY A 174 14.32 4.22 9.42
N GLY A 175 13.48 3.95 8.44
CA GLY A 175 12.22 3.25 8.64
C GLY A 175 11.60 2.82 7.32
N THR A 176 11.02 1.62 7.29
CA THR A 176 10.36 1.06 6.11
C THR A 176 9.13 0.25 6.48
N SER A 177 8.25 -0.04 5.50
CA SER A 177 7.06 -0.88 5.64
C SER A 177 6.12 -0.44 6.78
N PRO A 178 5.61 0.80 6.80
CA PRO A 178 4.72 1.25 7.85
C PRO A 178 3.40 0.47 7.85
N ALA A 179 2.92 0.06 9.03
CA ALA A 179 1.64 -0.61 9.21
C ALA A 179 0.95 -0.13 10.49
N TRP A 180 -0.31 0.26 10.40
CA TRP A 180 -1.09 0.69 11.55
C TRP A 180 -1.57 -0.49 12.41
N SER A 181 -1.63 -0.27 13.72
CA SER A 181 -2.41 -1.15 14.60
C SER A 181 -3.90 -1.04 14.27
N PRO A 182 -4.70 -2.10 14.49
CA PRO A 182 -6.13 -2.09 14.20
C PRO A 182 -6.92 -0.98 14.93
N ASP A 183 -6.44 -0.53 16.09
CA ASP A 183 -7.04 0.56 16.87
C ASP A 183 -6.48 1.96 16.47
N GLY A 184 -5.50 2.02 15.58
CA GLY A 184 -4.88 3.25 15.09
C GLY A 184 -3.99 3.99 16.10
N ARG A 185 -3.66 3.36 17.23
CA ARG A 185 -2.84 3.98 18.29
C ARG A 185 -1.35 3.78 18.12
N GLU A 186 -0.95 2.76 17.39
CA GLU A 186 0.44 2.47 17.09
C GLU A 186 0.66 2.39 15.58
N LEU A 187 1.84 2.81 15.16
CA LEU A 187 2.37 2.60 13.82
C LEU A 187 3.61 1.74 13.92
N PHE A 188 3.57 0.55 13.31
CA PHE A 188 4.71 -0.35 13.24
C PHE A 188 5.53 -0.06 11.99
N PHE A 189 6.84 -0.20 12.11
CA PHE A 189 7.77 -0.12 10.98
C PHE A 189 9.04 -0.91 11.27
N ILE A 190 9.85 -1.15 10.24
CA ILE A 190 11.14 -1.83 10.36
C ILE A 190 12.24 -0.77 10.25
N ASP A 191 13.11 -0.69 11.26
CA ASP A 191 14.24 0.24 11.27
C ASP A 191 15.46 -0.28 10.47
N ASN A 192 16.48 0.56 10.30
CA ASN A 192 17.71 0.18 9.58
C ASN A 192 18.53 -0.93 10.26
N ALA A 193 18.24 -1.25 11.52
CA ALA A 193 18.83 -2.39 12.21
C ALA A 193 18.02 -3.69 12.06
N ASN A 194 17.05 -3.71 11.12
CA ASN A 194 16.08 -4.81 10.92
C ASN A 194 15.29 -5.14 12.18
N ARG A 195 14.92 -4.14 12.97
CA ARG A 195 14.05 -4.34 14.14
C ARG A 195 12.66 -3.84 13.82
N MET A 196 11.65 -4.61 14.24
CA MET A 196 10.27 -4.12 14.31
C MET A 196 10.21 -3.06 15.44
N VAL A 197 9.68 -1.89 15.13
CA VAL A 197 9.50 -0.77 16.04
C VAL A 197 8.03 -0.40 16.08
N ALA A 198 7.48 -0.18 17.26
CA ALA A 198 6.18 0.42 17.48
C ALA A 198 6.36 1.90 17.84
N ALA A 199 5.70 2.78 17.08
CA ALA A 199 5.54 4.20 17.40
C ALA A 199 4.18 4.41 18.05
N GLU A 200 4.13 4.84 19.31
CA GLU A 200 2.89 5.24 19.98
C GLU A 200 2.47 6.62 19.47
N LEU A 201 1.21 6.73 19.02
CA LEU A 201 0.66 7.93 18.42
C LEU A 201 -0.57 8.44 19.16
N ARG A 202 -0.68 9.76 19.29
CA ARG A 202 -1.93 10.44 19.67
C ARG A 202 -2.44 11.23 18.49
N THR A 203 -3.71 11.02 18.14
CA THR A 203 -4.32 11.60 16.92
C THR A 203 -5.58 12.44 17.21
N ALA A 204 -5.88 12.73 18.49
CA ALA A 204 -7.14 13.38 18.87
C ALA A 204 -7.22 14.87 18.43
N THR A 205 -6.15 15.63 18.60
CA THR A 205 -6.08 17.07 18.27
C THR A 205 -5.06 17.43 17.20
N GLY A 206 -4.48 16.45 16.57
CA GLY A 206 -3.37 16.48 15.62
C GLY A 206 -2.55 15.22 15.83
N LEU A 207 -1.48 15.07 15.10
CA LEU A 207 -0.59 13.93 15.27
C LEU A 207 0.56 14.27 16.21
N GLU A 208 0.74 13.45 17.25
CA GLU A 208 1.88 13.50 18.16
C GLU A 208 2.53 12.12 18.22
N VAL A 209 3.84 12.03 18.02
CA VAL A 209 4.62 10.82 18.26
C VAL A 209 5.03 10.83 19.74
N VAL A 210 4.43 9.96 20.54
CA VAL A 210 4.64 9.89 22.00
C VAL A 210 5.95 9.21 22.34
N GLY A 211 6.28 8.14 21.60
CA GLY A 211 7.50 7.39 21.81
C GLY A 211 7.70 6.28 20.79
N LEU A 212 8.92 5.78 20.72
CA LEU A 212 9.33 4.66 19.88
C LEU A 212 9.77 3.51 20.77
N ARG A 213 9.30 2.30 20.50
CA ARG A 213 9.60 1.10 21.26
C ARG A 213 10.05 -0.02 20.31
N PRO A 214 11.35 -0.38 20.29
CA PRO A 214 11.82 -1.56 19.58
C PRO A 214 11.17 -2.84 20.17
N LEU A 215 10.71 -3.74 19.31
CA LEU A 215 10.02 -4.96 19.71
C LEU A 215 10.91 -6.20 19.59
N PHE A 216 11.32 -6.51 18.37
CA PHE A 216 12.12 -7.69 18.05
C PHE A 216 12.89 -7.51 16.75
N GLU A 217 13.92 -8.34 16.54
CA GLU A 217 14.63 -8.39 15.27
C GLU A 217 13.83 -9.18 14.23
N VAL A 218 13.67 -8.62 13.05
CA VAL A 218 13.04 -9.25 11.88
C VAL A 218 14.10 -10.09 11.18
N ARG A 219 14.01 -11.42 11.30
CA ARG A 219 14.95 -12.37 10.68
C ARG A 219 14.25 -13.22 9.62
N GLY A 220 14.93 -13.47 8.51
CA GLY A 220 14.46 -14.42 7.50
C GLY A 220 13.35 -13.88 6.58
N PHE A 221 13.03 -12.59 6.65
CA PHE A 221 12.14 -11.94 5.68
C PHE A 221 12.99 -11.25 4.62
N ALA A 222 12.70 -11.53 3.35
CA ALA A 222 13.11 -10.67 2.27
C ALA A 222 12.20 -9.44 2.34
N LEU A 223 12.73 -8.29 2.72
CA LEU A 223 11.98 -7.04 2.64
C LEU A 223 11.77 -6.72 1.16
N ASP A 224 10.53 -6.73 0.73
CA ASP A 224 10.18 -6.28 -0.61
C ASP A 224 10.27 -4.75 -0.65
N VAL A 225 11.13 -4.23 -1.53
CA VAL A 225 11.31 -2.78 -1.71
C VAL A 225 10.13 -2.12 -2.44
N PHE A 226 9.21 -2.92 -2.97
CA PHE A 226 8.06 -2.44 -3.75
C PHE A 226 6.70 -2.69 -3.08
N HIS A 227 6.64 -3.48 -2.00
CA HIS A 227 5.37 -3.82 -1.36
C HIS A 227 5.51 -3.85 0.16
N GLN A 228 4.40 -3.60 0.85
CA GLN A 228 4.33 -3.77 2.29
C GLN A 228 4.60 -5.23 2.68
N SER A 229 5.61 -5.45 3.52
CA SER A 229 6.13 -6.79 3.81
C SER A 229 5.37 -7.53 4.91
N PHE A 230 4.46 -6.88 5.64
CA PHE A 230 3.67 -7.48 6.73
C PHE A 230 2.35 -6.74 6.94
N ALA A 231 1.44 -7.36 7.67
CA ALA A 231 0.21 -6.75 8.15
C ALA A 231 0.06 -7.02 9.65
N VAL A 232 -0.67 -6.17 10.34
CA VAL A 232 -0.98 -6.31 11.77
C VAL A 232 -2.38 -6.88 11.90
N ALA A 233 -2.49 -8.05 12.55
CA ALA A 233 -3.78 -8.66 12.84
C ALA A 233 -4.44 -7.99 14.06
N ALA A 234 -5.78 -7.98 14.08
CA ALA A 234 -6.52 -7.76 15.31
C ALA A 234 -6.48 -9.04 16.16
N ASP A 235 -6.27 -8.89 17.46
CA ASP A 235 -6.35 -10.01 18.42
C ASP A 235 -7.78 -10.53 18.56
#